data_7548fb6fcf9d0d4bd979feaf5e10fa08
#
_entry.id   7548fb6fcf9d0d4bd979feaf5e10fa08
#
_cell.length_a   1.000
_cell.length_b   1.000
_cell.length_c   1.000
_cell.angle_alpha   90.00
_cell.angle_beta   90.00
_cell.angle_gamma   90.00
#
_symmetry.space_group_name_H-M   'P 1'
#
loop_
_entity.id
_entity.type
_entity.pdbx_description
1 polymer ?
#
loop_
_entity_poly.entity_id
_entity_poly.type
_entity_poly.pdbx_seq_one_letter_code
_entity_poly.pdbx_strand_id
1 'polypeptide(L)'
;MSSNTFTLGTKSVNRLGYGAMQLAGPGVFGPPRDRHVAITVLREALALGVNHIDTSDFYGPHVTNQIIREALYPYSDDLTIVTKIGARRGEDASWLPAFSPAELQKAVHDNLRNLGLDVLDVVNLRVMMGDGHGPAEGSIEASLTVLAEMQEQGLVKHIGLSNVTPTQVAEARKITEIVCVQNEYNIAHRADDAMIDALARDCIAYVPFFPLGGFTPLQSSTLSDVAASLGATPMQVALAWLLQRSPNILLIPGTSSVAHLRENMAAEKLHLSEEVLSTLDGISRE
;
A
#
# COMPACT_ATOMS: atom_id res chain seq x y z
N MET A 1 -8.52 17.53 15.85
CA MET A 1 -8.97 16.30 15.17
C MET A 1 -8.15 16.20 13.90
N SER A 2 -7.38 15.13 13.71
CA SER A 2 -6.70 14.90 12.42
C SER A 2 -7.75 14.70 11.34
N SER A 3 -7.52 15.25 10.15
CA SER A 3 -8.40 15.02 9.00
C SER A 3 -8.42 13.52 8.68
N ASN A 4 -9.61 12.97 8.39
CA ASN A 4 -9.74 11.58 7.91
C ASN A 4 -9.28 11.43 6.45
N THR A 5 -8.87 12.52 5.80
CA THR A 5 -8.42 12.55 4.41
C THR A 5 -7.01 13.07 4.29
N PHE A 6 -6.34 12.69 3.21
CA PHE A 6 -5.02 13.19 2.82
C PHE A 6 -4.97 13.43 1.31
N THR A 7 -4.15 14.37 0.86
CA THR A 7 -3.96 14.61 -0.57
C THR A 7 -2.89 13.67 -1.12
N LEU A 8 -3.29 12.76 -2.01
CA LEU A 8 -2.38 11.85 -2.72
C LEU A 8 -2.28 12.30 -4.18
N GLY A 9 -1.17 12.92 -4.52
CA GLY A 9 -1.03 13.60 -5.81
C GLY A 9 -2.03 14.76 -5.93
N THR A 10 -2.99 14.65 -6.83
CA THR A 10 -4.03 15.67 -7.07
C THR A 10 -5.39 15.33 -6.49
N LYS A 11 -5.53 14.16 -5.87
CA LYS A 11 -6.82 13.69 -5.33
C LYS A 11 -6.83 13.65 -3.80
N SER A 12 -7.97 13.97 -3.20
CA SER A 12 -8.21 13.77 -1.77
C SER A 12 -8.67 12.32 -1.54
N VAL A 13 -7.93 11.57 -0.74
CA VAL A 13 -8.23 10.18 -0.42
C VAL A 13 -8.53 10.02 1.06
N ASN A 14 -9.41 9.08 1.40
CA ASN A 14 -9.63 8.67 2.79
C ASN A 14 -8.39 7.93 3.28
N ARG A 15 -7.98 8.17 4.51
CA ARG A 15 -6.74 7.60 5.06
C ARG A 15 -6.79 6.09 5.25
N LEU A 16 -7.98 5.52 5.27
CA LEU A 16 -8.19 4.07 5.28
C LEU A 16 -8.68 3.61 3.91
N GLY A 17 -7.79 3.02 3.15
CA GLY A 17 -8.01 2.47 1.83
C GLY A 17 -8.07 0.94 1.83
N TYR A 18 -7.80 0.33 0.69
CA TYR A 18 -7.85 -1.11 0.50
C TYR A 18 -6.64 -1.65 -0.27
N GLY A 19 -5.99 -2.69 0.27
CA GLY A 19 -4.90 -3.42 -0.39
C GLY A 19 -5.42 -4.66 -1.11
N ALA A 20 -5.19 -4.75 -2.42
CA ALA A 20 -5.76 -5.79 -3.26
C ALA A 20 -4.90 -7.07 -3.38
N MET A 21 -3.75 -7.15 -2.69
CA MET A 21 -2.82 -8.27 -2.81
C MET A 21 -3.48 -9.63 -2.51
N GLN A 22 -4.41 -9.69 -1.55
CA GLN A 22 -5.09 -10.93 -1.16
C GLN A 22 -6.24 -11.34 -2.10
N LEU A 23 -6.48 -10.58 -3.17
CA LEU A 23 -7.41 -10.98 -4.23
C LEU A 23 -6.79 -11.92 -5.26
N ALA A 24 -5.48 -12.17 -5.19
CA ALA A 24 -4.83 -13.25 -5.93
C ALA A 24 -4.93 -14.59 -5.17
N GLY A 25 -4.54 -15.66 -5.83
CA GLY A 25 -4.46 -16.99 -5.22
C GLY A 25 -3.40 -17.10 -4.12
N PRO A 26 -3.24 -18.29 -3.51
CA PRO A 26 -2.24 -18.54 -2.48
C PRO A 26 -0.83 -18.13 -2.93
N GLY A 27 -0.06 -17.54 -2.01
CA GLY A 27 1.27 -17.01 -2.35
C GLY A 27 1.25 -15.81 -3.29
N VAL A 28 0.11 -15.13 -3.41
CA VAL A 28 -0.10 -14.01 -4.35
C VAL A 28 0.15 -14.47 -5.79
N PHE A 29 -0.25 -15.70 -6.12
CA PHE A 29 -0.01 -16.31 -7.43
C PHE A 29 -1.26 -17.03 -7.94
N GLY A 30 -1.56 -16.87 -9.24
CA GLY A 30 -2.76 -17.44 -9.85
C GLY A 30 -4.06 -16.76 -9.43
N PRO A 31 -5.20 -17.29 -9.87
CA PRO A 31 -6.52 -16.73 -9.55
C PRO A 31 -6.92 -16.99 -8.09
N PRO A 32 -7.82 -16.17 -7.53
CA PRO A 32 -8.42 -16.44 -6.22
C PRO A 32 -9.22 -17.74 -6.23
N ARG A 33 -9.46 -18.29 -5.05
CA ARG A 33 -10.32 -19.47 -4.89
C ARG A 33 -11.74 -19.22 -5.37
N ASP A 34 -12.23 -17.99 -5.14
CA ASP A 34 -13.55 -17.55 -5.56
C ASP A 34 -13.48 -16.13 -6.12
N ARG A 35 -13.59 -16.00 -7.44
CA ARG A 35 -13.55 -14.73 -8.15
C ARG A 35 -14.77 -13.84 -7.81
N HIS A 36 -15.92 -14.44 -7.59
CA HIS A 36 -17.13 -13.70 -7.26
C HIS A 36 -17.03 -13.03 -5.88
N VAL A 37 -16.45 -13.75 -4.91
CA VAL A 37 -16.17 -13.18 -3.59
C VAL A 37 -15.17 -12.01 -3.70
N ALA A 38 -14.12 -12.14 -4.50
CA ALA A 38 -13.14 -11.08 -4.72
C ALA A 38 -13.80 -9.81 -5.29
N ILE A 39 -14.70 -9.96 -6.28
CA ILE A 39 -15.49 -8.85 -6.84
C ILE A 39 -16.40 -8.22 -5.78
N THR A 40 -17.03 -9.04 -4.95
CA THR A 40 -17.92 -8.57 -3.87
C THR A 40 -17.16 -7.75 -2.84
N VAL A 41 -15.96 -8.18 -2.45
CA VAL A 41 -15.10 -7.44 -1.50
C VAL A 41 -14.75 -6.06 -2.07
N LEU A 42 -14.37 -5.96 -3.35
CA LEU A 42 -14.04 -4.68 -3.98
C LEU A 42 -15.25 -3.71 -4.01
N ARG A 43 -16.42 -4.22 -4.36
CA ARG A 43 -17.65 -3.41 -4.39
C ARG A 43 -18.07 -2.95 -3.00
N GLU A 44 -17.94 -3.82 -2.02
CA GLU A 44 -18.20 -3.49 -0.61
C GLU A 44 -17.19 -2.44 -0.09
N ALA A 45 -15.92 -2.50 -0.49
CA ALA A 45 -14.92 -1.51 -0.09
C ALA A 45 -15.34 -0.10 -0.53
N LEU A 46 -15.77 0.07 -1.77
CA LEU A 46 -16.28 1.36 -2.25
C LEU A 46 -17.56 1.78 -1.53
N ALA A 47 -18.47 0.85 -1.28
CA ALA A 47 -19.70 1.12 -0.52
C ALA A 47 -19.43 1.58 0.92
N LEU A 48 -18.31 1.15 1.51
CA LEU A 48 -17.84 1.58 2.83
C LEU A 48 -17.01 2.89 2.81
N GLY A 49 -16.87 3.53 1.64
CA GLY A 49 -16.20 4.81 1.49
C GLY A 49 -14.70 4.72 1.14
N VAL A 50 -14.18 3.54 0.80
CA VAL A 50 -12.83 3.44 0.25
C VAL A 50 -12.78 4.16 -1.09
N ASN A 51 -11.86 5.12 -1.23
CA ASN A 51 -11.63 5.85 -2.47
C ASN A 51 -10.16 5.81 -2.92
N HIS A 52 -9.32 4.96 -2.29
CA HIS A 52 -8.04 4.57 -2.87
C HIS A 52 -7.80 3.07 -2.70
N ILE A 53 -7.31 2.45 -3.76
CA ILE A 53 -7.00 1.02 -3.83
C ILE A 53 -5.53 0.87 -4.21
N ASP A 54 -4.80 0.08 -3.42
CA ASP A 54 -3.42 -0.31 -3.72
C ASP A 54 -3.39 -1.69 -4.37
N THR A 55 -2.77 -1.78 -5.53
CA THR A 55 -2.64 -3.01 -6.31
C THR A 55 -1.23 -3.18 -6.88
N SER A 56 -1.05 -4.19 -7.70
CA SER A 56 0.06 -4.37 -8.62
C SER A 56 -0.28 -5.36 -9.71
N ASP A 57 0.24 -5.15 -10.92
CA ASP A 57 0.04 -6.09 -12.03
C ASP A 57 0.81 -7.41 -11.87
N PHE A 58 1.81 -7.44 -10.98
CA PHE A 58 2.49 -8.69 -10.60
C PHE A 58 1.76 -9.50 -9.52
N TYR A 59 0.57 -9.07 -9.06
CA TYR A 59 -0.29 -9.86 -8.19
C TYR A 59 -1.10 -10.84 -9.03
N GLY A 60 -0.75 -12.12 -8.92
CA GLY A 60 -1.41 -13.21 -9.57
C GLY A 60 -0.93 -13.69 -10.95
N PRO A 61 0.15 -13.24 -11.66
CA PRO A 61 0.29 -11.96 -12.33
C PRO A 61 -0.94 -11.60 -13.18
N HIS A 62 -1.19 -10.31 -13.34
CA HIS A 62 -2.33 -9.70 -14.08
C HIS A 62 -3.70 -9.92 -13.44
N VAL A 63 -3.88 -10.99 -12.67
CA VAL A 63 -5.18 -11.45 -12.13
C VAL A 63 -5.86 -10.39 -11.30
N THR A 64 -5.14 -9.78 -10.35
CA THR A 64 -5.74 -8.80 -9.44
C THR A 64 -6.21 -7.55 -10.18
N ASN A 65 -5.41 -7.00 -11.09
CA ASN A 65 -5.81 -5.84 -11.90
C ASN A 65 -7.03 -6.15 -12.78
N GLN A 66 -7.09 -7.34 -13.37
CA GLN A 66 -8.26 -7.77 -14.15
C GLN A 66 -9.52 -7.90 -13.29
N ILE A 67 -9.40 -8.37 -12.04
CA ILE A 67 -10.53 -8.44 -11.10
C ILE A 67 -10.99 -7.04 -10.70
N ILE A 68 -10.06 -6.11 -10.43
CA ILE A 68 -10.39 -4.71 -10.13
C ILE A 68 -11.17 -4.09 -11.29
N ARG A 69 -10.70 -4.28 -12.53
CA ARG A 69 -11.39 -3.81 -13.73
C ARG A 69 -12.79 -4.41 -13.84
N GLU A 70 -12.94 -5.72 -13.70
CA GLU A 70 -14.24 -6.39 -13.78
C GLU A 70 -15.22 -5.93 -12.71
N ALA A 71 -14.72 -5.68 -11.51
CA ALA A 71 -15.55 -5.28 -10.38
C ALA A 71 -16.04 -3.83 -10.46
N LEU A 72 -15.16 -2.90 -10.92
CA LEU A 72 -15.28 -1.47 -10.66
C LEU A 72 -15.31 -0.60 -11.92
N TYR A 73 -14.97 -1.14 -13.11
CA TYR A 73 -15.01 -0.34 -14.33
C TYR A 73 -16.47 -0.12 -14.83
N PRO A 74 -16.85 1.10 -15.25
CA PRO A 74 -16.07 2.33 -15.26
C PRO A 74 -15.80 2.87 -13.84
N TYR A 75 -14.58 3.33 -13.61
CA TYR A 75 -14.17 3.83 -12.30
C TYR A 75 -14.82 5.20 -12.02
N SER A 76 -15.12 5.45 -10.74
CA SER A 76 -15.57 6.77 -10.32
C SER A 76 -14.40 7.77 -10.30
N ASP A 77 -14.70 9.05 -10.53
CA ASP A 77 -13.66 10.11 -10.64
C ASP A 77 -12.88 10.32 -9.34
N ASP A 78 -13.48 10.02 -8.20
CA ASP A 78 -12.87 10.15 -6.87
C ASP A 78 -12.01 8.95 -6.48
N LEU A 79 -12.12 7.81 -7.18
CA LEU A 79 -11.29 6.65 -6.93
C LEU A 79 -9.86 6.90 -7.41
N THR A 80 -8.89 6.62 -6.55
CA THR A 80 -7.46 6.61 -6.88
C THR A 80 -6.95 5.17 -6.88
N ILE A 81 -6.35 4.74 -7.99
CA ILE A 81 -5.70 3.44 -8.09
C ILE A 81 -4.20 3.63 -8.03
N VAL A 82 -3.58 3.05 -7.00
CA VAL A 82 -2.13 3.01 -6.80
C VAL A 82 -1.63 1.65 -7.24
N THR A 83 -0.69 1.61 -8.17
CA THR A 83 -0.08 0.36 -8.62
C THR A 83 1.45 0.37 -8.46
N LYS A 84 2.11 -0.72 -8.81
CA LYS A 84 3.57 -0.89 -8.64
C LYS A 84 4.20 -1.48 -9.88
N ILE A 85 5.44 -1.08 -10.11
CA ILE A 85 6.36 -1.67 -11.11
C ILE A 85 7.72 -1.94 -10.44
N GLY A 86 8.63 -2.63 -11.10
CA GLY A 86 9.97 -2.94 -10.59
C GLY A 86 10.12 -4.37 -10.07
N ALA A 87 9.03 -5.14 -10.09
CA ALA A 87 9.05 -6.56 -9.76
C ALA A 87 8.28 -7.36 -10.81
N ARG A 88 8.60 -8.66 -10.91
CA ARG A 88 7.85 -9.65 -11.70
C ARG A 88 7.81 -10.99 -10.97
N ARG A 89 6.98 -11.88 -11.42
CA ARG A 89 6.87 -13.24 -10.85
C ARG A 89 7.54 -14.23 -11.78
N GLY A 90 8.32 -15.15 -11.20
CA GLY A 90 8.82 -16.32 -11.90
C GLY A 90 7.71 -17.37 -12.10
N GLU A 91 7.96 -18.36 -12.97
CA GLU A 91 7.03 -19.50 -13.19
C GLU A 91 6.84 -20.35 -11.91
N ASP A 92 7.85 -20.36 -11.06
CA ASP A 92 7.87 -21.00 -9.73
C ASP A 92 7.22 -20.13 -8.64
N ALA A 93 6.54 -19.06 -9.01
CA ALA A 93 5.97 -18.05 -8.11
C ALA A 93 7.00 -17.24 -7.30
N SER A 94 8.30 -17.27 -7.66
CA SER A 94 9.32 -16.42 -7.04
C SER A 94 9.10 -14.95 -7.35
N TRP A 95 9.58 -14.09 -6.45
CA TRP A 95 9.62 -12.63 -6.64
C TRP A 95 10.97 -12.26 -7.25
N LEU A 96 10.96 -11.63 -8.40
CA LEU A 96 12.15 -11.27 -9.17
C LEU A 96 12.18 -9.77 -9.42
N PRO A 97 13.36 -9.12 -9.37
CA PRO A 97 13.50 -7.73 -9.81
C PRO A 97 13.22 -7.59 -11.30
N ALA A 98 12.71 -6.41 -11.69
CA ALA A 98 12.39 -6.08 -13.09
C ALA A 98 12.69 -4.58 -13.33
N PHE A 99 13.99 -4.24 -13.46
CA PHE A 99 14.47 -2.85 -13.47
C PHE A 99 15.02 -2.39 -14.81
N SER A 100 15.14 -3.29 -15.81
CA SER A 100 15.54 -2.82 -17.13
C SER A 100 14.49 -1.86 -17.72
N PRO A 101 14.89 -0.87 -18.54
CA PRO A 101 13.94 0.04 -19.17
C PRO A 101 12.78 -0.66 -19.88
N ALA A 102 13.07 -1.75 -20.60
CA ALA A 102 12.04 -2.52 -21.30
C ALA A 102 11.05 -3.21 -20.34
N GLU A 103 11.51 -3.72 -19.19
CA GLU A 103 10.65 -4.34 -18.18
C GLU A 103 9.76 -3.28 -17.50
N LEU A 104 10.31 -2.12 -17.16
CA LEU A 104 9.55 -1.03 -16.54
C LEU A 104 8.48 -0.48 -17.49
N GLN A 105 8.84 -0.23 -18.76
CA GLN A 105 7.89 0.20 -19.78
C GLN A 105 6.78 -0.83 -19.98
N LYS A 106 7.16 -2.10 -20.12
CA LYS A 106 6.20 -3.19 -20.25
C LYS A 106 5.25 -3.25 -19.06
N ALA A 107 5.76 -3.11 -17.84
CA ALA A 107 4.96 -3.15 -16.62
C ALA A 107 3.93 -1.99 -16.55
N VAL A 108 4.28 -0.78 -16.98
CA VAL A 108 3.32 0.33 -17.07
C VAL A 108 2.22 0.02 -18.09
N HIS A 109 2.57 -0.46 -19.29
CA HIS A 109 1.59 -0.83 -20.32
C HIS A 109 0.71 -2.01 -19.91
N ASP A 110 1.26 -2.99 -19.19
CA ASP A 110 0.48 -4.11 -18.64
C ASP A 110 -0.55 -3.63 -17.61
N ASN A 111 -0.15 -2.71 -16.72
CA ASN A 111 -1.08 -2.09 -15.76
C ASN A 111 -2.20 -1.32 -16.48
N LEU A 112 -1.87 -0.47 -17.45
CA LEU A 112 -2.86 0.28 -18.25
C LEU A 112 -3.87 -0.67 -18.89
N ARG A 113 -3.38 -1.71 -19.57
CA ARG A 113 -4.23 -2.68 -20.26
C ARG A 113 -5.13 -3.47 -19.30
N ASN A 114 -4.56 -3.99 -18.20
CA ASN A 114 -5.28 -4.87 -17.29
C ASN A 114 -6.27 -4.11 -16.40
N LEU A 115 -5.97 -2.86 -16.05
CA LEU A 115 -6.90 -1.96 -15.37
C LEU A 115 -7.90 -1.30 -16.34
N GLY A 116 -7.62 -1.27 -17.64
CA GLY A 116 -8.45 -0.58 -18.63
C GLY A 116 -8.38 0.94 -18.50
N LEU A 117 -7.21 1.47 -18.20
CA LEU A 117 -6.94 2.90 -18.03
C LEU A 117 -6.04 3.40 -19.16
N ASP A 118 -6.22 4.66 -19.56
CA ASP A 118 -5.31 5.35 -20.48
C ASP A 118 -4.14 6.01 -19.74
N VAL A 119 -4.34 6.35 -18.46
CA VAL A 119 -3.33 6.96 -17.59
C VAL A 119 -3.44 6.36 -16.18
N LEU A 120 -2.31 5.98 -15.57
CA LEU A 120 -2.26 5.49 -14.18
C LEU A 120 -2.22 6.67 -13.20
N ASP A 121 -3.01 6.62 -12.13
CA ASP A 121 -3.07 7.70 -11.14
C ASP A 121 -1.75 7.82 -10.35
N VAL A 122 -1.32 6.73 -9.72
CA VAL A 122 -0.05 6.67 -8.95
C VAL A 122 0.66 5.36 -9.24
N VAL A 123 1.95 5.44 -9.55
CA VAL A 123 2.81 4.27 -9.77
C VAL A 123 3.97 4.29 -8.79
N ASN A 124 4.06 3.29 -7.93
CA ASN A 124 5.20 3.08 -7.06
C ASN A 124 6.31 2.31 -7.77
N LEU A 125 7.52 2.85 -7.81
CA LEU A 125 8.70 2.06 -8.13
C LEU A 125 9.02 1.16 -6.92
N ARG A 126 8.73 -0.14 -7.04
CA ARG A 126 9.09 -1.14 -6.03
C ARG A 126 10.54 -1.53 -6.18
N VAL A 127 11.37 -1.13 -5.22
CA VAL A 127 12.81 -1.43 -5.24
C VAL A 127 13.05 -2.83 -4.66
N MET A 128 13.80 -3.63 -5.37
CA MET A 128 14.21 -4.98 -4.98
C MET A 128 15.72 -5.12 -5.20
N MET A 129 16.49 -4.72 -4.21
CA MET A 129 17.95 -4.78 -4.19
C MET A 129 18.42 -5.68 -3.04
N GLY A 130 19.54 -6.34 -3.22
CA GLY A 130 20.09 -7.28 -2.22
C GLY A 130 19.30 -8.59 -2.13
N ASP A 131 19.67 -9.43 -1.16
CA ASP A 131 19.13 -10.79 -0.97
C ASP A 131 17.97 -10.84 0.02
N GLY A 132 17.57 -9.69 0.59
CA GLY A 132 16.52 -9.57 1.60
C GLY A 132 15.20 -9.04 1.08
N HIS A 133 14.18 -9.06 1.93
CA HIS A 133 12.86 -8.51 1.61
C HIS A 133 12.72 -7.01 1.94
N GLY A 134 13.62 -6.47 2.78
CA GLY A 134 13.62 -5.07 3.20
C GLY A 134 14.35 -4.13 2.23
N PRO A 135 14.33 -2.81 2.50
CA PRO A 135 15.10 -1.82 1.76
C PRO A 135 16.59 -2.11 1.82
N ALA A 136 17.30 -1.95 0.71
CA ALA A 136 18.74 -2.08 0.61
C ALA A 136 19.33 -0.89 -0.15
N GLU A 137 20.55 -0.47 0.23
CA GLU A 137 21.23 0.66 -0.40
C GLU A 137 21.58 0.38 -1.86
N GLY A 138 21.59 1.42 -2.66
CA GLY A 138 21.90 1.40 -4.08
C GLY A 138 21.15 2.50 -4.80
N SER A 139 21.68 2.97 -5.93
CA SER A 139 21.02 4.01 -6.73
C SER A 139 19.81 3.47 -7.46
N ILE A 140 18.73 4.24 -7.45
CA ILE A 140 17.50 4.00 -8.20
C ILE A 140 17.34 4.97 -9.37
N GLU A 141 18.33 5.83 -9.61
CA GLU A 141 18.30 6.90 -10.62
C GLU A 141 17.89 6.40 -12.00
N ALA A 142 18.54 5.35 -12.49
CA ALA A 142 18.27 4.84 -13.84
C ALA A 142 16.82 4.35 -14.00
N SER A 143 16.31 3.59 -13.03
CA SER A 143 14.95 3.06 -13.08
C SER A 143 13.90 4.16 -12.88
N LEU A 144 14.17 5.10 -11.99
CA LEU A 144 13.27 6.21 -11.73
C LEU A 144 13.19 7.18 -12.90
N THR A 145 14.32 7.41 -13.60
CA THR A 145 14.34 8.23 -14.82
C THR A 145 13.42 7.66 -15.90
N VAL A 146 13.44 6.35 -16.12
CA VAL A 146 12.50 5.70 -17.06
C VAL A 146 11.04 5.95 -16.65
N LEU A 147 10.73 5.86 -15.37
CA LEU A 147 9.37 6.12 -14.91
C LEU A 147 8.98 7.61 -15.04
N ALA A 148 9.93 8.53 -14.78
CA ALA A 148 9.72 9.97 -14.97
C ALA A 148 9.48 10.32 -16.46
N GLU A 149 10.22 9.70 -17.39
CA GLU A 149 9.97 9.86 -18.82
C GLU A 149 8.55 9.38 -19.22
N MET A 150 8.05 8.29 -18.62
CA MET A 150 6.68 7.81 -18.85
C MET A 150 5.63 8.74 -18.23
N GLN A 151 5.96 9.44 -17.15
CA GLN A 151 5.14 10.51 -16.59
C GLN A 151 5.06 11.70 -17.56
N GLU A 152 6.18 12.13 -18.13
CA GLU A 152 6.22 13.19 -19.15
C GLU A 152 5.43 12.83 -20.42
N GLN A 153 5.40 11.55 -20.79
CA GLN A 153 4.57 11.02 -21.89
C GLN A 153 3.07 10.97 -21.56
N GLY A 154 2.67 11.28 -20.31
CA GLY A 154 1.28 11.28 -19.87
C GLY A 154 0.69 9.89 -19.58
N LEU A 155 1.52 8.85 -19.44
CA LEU A 155 1.08 7.48 -19.09
C LEU A 155 0.90 7.30 -17.58
N VAL A 156 1.55 8.14 -16.77
CA VAL A 156 1.52 8.13 -15.30
C VAL A 156 1.32 9.55 -14.81
N LYS A 157 0.37 9.77 -13.89
CA LYS A 157 0.14 11.09 -13.29
C LYS A 157 1.13 11.40 -12.18
N HIS A 158 1.29 10.46 -11.24
CA HIS A 158 2.10 10.65 -10.04
C HIS A 158 2.99 9.44 -9.78
N ILE A 159 4.17 9.71 -9.19
CA ILE A 159 5.17 8.70 -8.87
C ILE A 159 5.29 8.58 -7.34
N GLY A 160 5.34 7.35 -6.87
CA GLY A 160 5.70 6.99 -5.52
C GLY A 160 6.85 5.99 -5.50
N LEU A 161 7.30 5.65 -4.31
CA LEU A 161 8.39 4.70 -4.07
C LEU A 161 7.91 3.57 -3.17
N SER A 162 8.50 2.40 -3.29
CA SER A 162 8.22 1.28 -2.38
C SER A 162 9.48 0.50 -2.08
N ASN A 163 9.65 0.14 -0.80
CA ASN A 163 10.79 -0.61 -0.31
C ASN A 163 12.12 0.15 -0.49
N VAL A 164 12.18 1.38 -0.02
CA VAL A 164 13.27 2.33 -0.23
C VAL A 164 13.90 2.80 1.07
N THR A 165 15.20 3.16 1.01
CA THR A 165 15.92 3.81 2.09
C THR A 165 15.70 5.33 2.07
N PRO A 166 16.00 6.05 3.18
CA PRO A 166 15.97 7.52 3.18
C PRO A 166 16.89 8.14 2.13
N THR A 167 18.04 7.51 1.84
CA THR A 167 18.98 7.95 0.79
C THR A 167 18.33 7.89 -0.58
N GLN A 168 17.60 6.80 -0.89
CA GLN A 168 16.88 6.63 -2.15
C GLN A 168 15.71 7.62 -2.29
N VAL A 169 15.02 7.93 -1.20
CA VAL A 169 13.98 8.98 -1.21
C VAL A 169 14.61 10.34 -1.54
N ALA A 170 15.75 10.67 -0.95
CA ALA A 170 16.45 11.92 -1.22
C ALA A 170 16.99 12.00 -2.66
N GLU A 171 17.45 10.87 -3.23
CA GLU A 171 17.86 10.75 -4.62
C GLU A 171 16.66 10.97 -5.57
N ALA A 172 15.55 10.27 -5.32
CA ALA A 172 14.36 10.33 -6.14
C ALA A 172 13.78 11.75 -6.25
N ARG A 173 13.76 12.49 -5.16
CA ARG A 173 13.24 13.87 -5.09
C ARG A 173 14.06 14.89 -5.89
N LYS A 174 15.26 14.54 -6.34
CA LYS A 174 16.05 15.36 -7.27
C LYS A 174 15.66 15.11 -8.73
N ILE A 175 14.99 14.00 -9.01
CA ILE A 175 14.61 13.57 -10.37
C ILE A 175 13.17 13.98 -10.68
N THR A 176 12.24 13.70 -9.75
CA THR A 176 10.81 13.97 -9.92
C THR A 176 10.12 14.20 -8.58
N GLU A 177 8.89 14.72 -8.62
CA GLU A 177 8.03 14.82 -7.45
C GLU A 177 7.58 13.43 -6.99
N ILE A 178 7.76 13.14 -5.69
CA ILE A 178 7.34 11.90 -5.06
C ILE A 178 6.14 12.18 -4.17
N VAL A 179 5.00 11.50 -4.44
CA VAL A 179 3.75 11.73 -3.70
C VAL A 179 3.54 10.76 -2.54
N CYS A 180 4.19 9.60 -2.56
CA CYS A 180 4.12 8.63 -1.45
C CYS A 180 5.35 7.75 -1.37
N VAL A 181 5.58 7.21 -0.15
CA VAL A 181 6.55 6.14 0.13
C VAL A 181 5.81 4.98 0.79
N GLN A 182 6.06 3.76 0.31
CA GLN A 182 5.43 2.55 0.79
C GLN A 182 6.48 1.54 1.26
N ASN A 183 6.67 1.41 2.57
CA ASN A 183 7.60 0.46 3.19
C ASN A 183 6.89 -0.43 4.19
N GLU A 184 7.56 -1.47 4.67
CA GLU A 184 7.07 -2.28 5.78
C GLU A 184 7.07 -1.45 7.07
N TYR A 185 5.89 -1.34 7.69
CA TYR A 185 5.78 -0.65 8.97
C TYR A 185 4.50 -1.08 9.68
N ASN A 186 4.62 -1.39 10.96
CA ASN A 186 3.53 -1.71 11.85
C ASN A 186 3.97 -1.51 13.30
N ILE A 187 3.08 -1.79 14.26
CA ILE A 187 3.32 -1.57 15.68
C ILE A 187 4.57 -2.31 16.23
N ALA A 188 4.94 -3.45 15.62
CA ALA A 188 6.12 -4.24 15.98
C ALA A 188 7.35 -3.94 15.11
N HIS A 189 7.18 -3.31 13.93
CA HIS A 189 8.23 -3.00 12.98
C HIS A 189 8.27 -1.51 12.70
N ARG A 190 9.12 -0.77 13.40
CA ARG A 190 9.12 0.70 13.47
C ARG A 190 10.40 1.36 12.95
N ALA A 191 11.12 0.69 12.05
CA ALA A 191 12.40 1.19 11.52
C ALA A 191 12.26 2.56 10.83
N ASP A 192 11.10 2.86 10.27
CA ASP A 192 10.84 4.08 9.49
C ASP A 192 10.24 5.25 10.30
N ASP A 193 10.24 5.21 11.64
CA ASP A 193 9.69 6.31 12.45
C ASP A 193 10.22 7.70 12.02
N ALA A 194 11.53 7.83 11.84
CA ALA A 194 12.14 9.10 11.42
C ALA A 194 11.78 9.50 9.98
N MET A 195 11.65 8.52 9.09
CA MET A 195 11.24 8.76 7.70
C MET A 195 9.78 9.24 7.64
N ILE A 196 8.87 8.61 8.40
CA ILE A 196 7.45 9.03 8.49
C ILE A 196 7.35 10.49 8.93
N ASP A 197 8.09 10.88 9.97
CA ASP A 197 8.08 12.24 10.49
C ASP A 197 8.68 13.25 9.50
N ALA A 198 9.69 12.85 8.72
CA ALA A 198 10.24 13.69 7.67
C ALA A 198 9.26 13.88 6.51
N LEU A 199 8.65 12.81 6.03
CA LEU A 199 7.65 12.83 4.97
C LEU A 199 6.40 13.62 5.36
N ALA A 200 5.99 13.57 6.63
CA ALA A 200 4.85 14.34 7.14
C ALA A 200 5.10 15.85 7.04
N ARG A 201 6.31 16.32 7.35
CA ARG A 201 6.68 17.75 7.20
C ARG A 201 6.62 18.21 5.74
N ASP A 202 6.89 17.32 4.82
CA ASP A 202 6.91 17.60 3.38
C ASP A 202 5.57 17.29 2.68
N CYS A 203 4.53 16.95 3.45
CA CYS A 203 3.19 16.57 2.94
C CYS A 203 3.23 15.38 1.95
N ILE A 204 4.17 14.46 2.12
CA ILE A 204 4.29 13.23 1.35
C ILE A 204 3.62 12.09 2.14
N ALA A 205 2.77 11.31 1.48
CA ALA A 205 2.09 10.18 2.11
C ALA A 205 3.08 9.06 2.48
N TYR A 206 2.85 8.43 3.63
CA TYR A 206 3.49 7.17 3.99
C TYR A 206 2.46 6.05 4.00
N VAL A 207 2.72 4.98 3.26
CA VAL A 207 1.76 3.89 3.05
C VAL A 207 2.35 2.59 3.58
N PRO A 208 2.11 2.23 4.86
CA PRO A 208 2.65 1.01 5.43
C PRO A 208 2.09 -0.21 4.73
N PHE A 209 2.97 -1.06 4.15
CA PHE A 209 2.56 -2.41 3.80
C PHE A 209 2.76 -3.33 5.00
N PHE A 210 2.01 -4.43 5.05
CA PHE A 210 1.91 -5.32 6.20
C PHE A 210 1.52 -4.62 7.51
N PRO A 211 0.51 -3.74 7.48
CA PRO A 211 0.09 -3.00 8.67
C PRO A 211 -0.37 -3.91 9.81
N LEU A 212 -0.73 -5.15 9.49
CA LEU A 212 -1.18 -6.19 10.43
C LEU A 212 -0.20 -7.38 10.53
N GLY A 213 1.08 -7.20 10.14
CA GLY A 213 2.12 -8.23 10.20
C GLY A 213 2.24 -9.10 8.94
N GLY A 214 1.47 -8.83 7.88
CA GLY A 214 1.60 -9.50 6.59
C GLY A 214 1.27 -10.99 6.62
N PHE A 215 2.22 -11.84 6.22
CA PHE A 215 2.06 -13.30 6.20
C PHE A 215 2.10 -13.91 7.59
N THR A 216 2.69 -13.24 8.58
CA THR A 216 2.67 -13.59 9.99
C THR A 216 1.88 -12.52 10.73
N PRO A 217 0.64 -12.79 11.15
CA PRO A 217 -0.17 -11.82 11.88
C PRO A 217 0.53 -11.35 13.15
N LEU A 218 0.32 -10.09 13.49
CA LEU A 218 0.81 -9.49 14.72
C LEU A 218 0.34 -10.31 15.93
N GLN A 219 1.30 -10.74 16.75
CA GLN A 219 1.04 -11.47 18.00
C GLN A 219 1.70 -10.71 19.15
N SER A 220 0.89 -10.18 20.03
CA SER A 220 1.33 -9.49 21.25
C SER A 220 0.25 -9.62 22.31
N SER A 221 0.63 -10.06 23.52
CA SER A 221 -0.27 -10.08 24.67
C SER A 221 -0.77 -8.67 25.01
N THR A 222 0.14 -7.69 24.99
CA THR A 222 -0.18 -6.27 25.22
C THR A 222 -1.23 -5.76 24.23
N LEU A 223 -1.09 -6.05 22.93
CA LEU A 223 -2.07 -5.67 21.92
C LEU A 223 -3.43 -6.35 22.18
N SER A 224 -3.42 -7.61 22.57
CA SER A 224 -4.64 -8.38 22.87
C SER A 224 -5.36 -7.86 24.11
N ASP A 225 -4.62 -7.52 25.18
CA ASP A 225 -5.18 -6.99 26.42
C ASP A 225 -5.80 -5.59 26.20
N VAL A 226 -5.11 -4.73 25.44
CA VAL A 226 -5.66 -3.41 25.05
C VAL A 226 -6.93 -3.59 24.22
N ALA A 227 -6.93 -4.48 23.26
CA ALA A 227 -8.10 -4.73 22.41
C ALA A 227 -9.30 -5.20 23.24
N ALA A 228 -9.08 -6.13 24.17
CA ALA A 228 -10.12 -6.62 25.06
C ALA A 228 -10.69 -5.49 25.94
N SER A 229 -9.85 -4.58 26.46
CA SER A 229 -10.28 -3.46 27.29
C SER A 229 -11.14 -2.44 26.53
N LEU A 230 -10.93 -2.34 25.21
CA LEU A 230 -11.65 -1.42 24.32
C LEU A 230 -12.86 -2.07 23.64
N GLY A 231 -13.11 -3.37 23.85
CA GLY A 231 -14.14 -4.12 23.13
C GLY A 231 -13.91 -4.16 21.62
N ALA A 232 -12.64 -4.14 21.19
CA ALA A 232 -12.21 -4.13 19.81
C ALA A 232 -11.37 -5.39 19.51
N THR A 233 -11.06 -5.63 18.22
CA THR A 233 -10.11 -6.67 17.86
C THR A 233 -8.67 -6.14 17.87
N PRO A 234 -7.64 -7.00 18.07
CA PRO A 234 -6.25 -6.60 17.97
C PRO A 234 -5.91 -5.91 16.63
N MET A 235 -6.51 -6.37 15.54
CA MET A 235 -6.31 -5.78 14.21
C MET A 235 -6.88 -4.36 14.12
N GLN A 236 -8.06 -4.11 14.70
CA GLN A 236 -8.64 -2.76 14.77
C GLN A 236 -7.77 -1.81 15.59
N VAL A 237 -7.23 -2.26 16.71
CA VAL A 237 -6.33 -1.46 17.56
C VAL A 237 -5.04 -1.14 16.80
N ALA A 238 -4.44 -2.11 16.11
CA ALA A 238 -3.23 -1.88 15.32
C ALA A 238 -3.45 -0.87 14.19
N LEU A 239 -4.57 -0.94 13.47
CA LEU A 239 -4.93 0.02 12.43
C LEU A 239 -5.22 1.42 13.01
N ALA A 240 -5.94 1.50 14.13
CA ALA A 240 -6.22 2.76 14.81
C ALA A 240 -4.93 3.43 15.33
N TRP A 241 -3.99 2.63 15.85
CA TRP A 241 -2.68 3.12 16.25
C TRP A 241 -1.92 3.73 15.07
N LEU A 242 -1.88 3.06 13.93
CA LEU A 242 -1.24 3.57 12.71
C LEU A 242 -1.86 4.89 12.25
N LEU A 243 -3.19 5.01 12.24
CA LEU A 243 -3.89 6.24 11.86
C LEU A 243 -3.57 7.40 12.82
N GLN A 244 -3.31 7.12 14.10
CA GLN A 244 -2.98 8.13 15.10
C GLN A 244 -1.47 8.41 15.22
N ARG A 245 -0.61 7.53 14.67
CA ARG A 245 0.85 7.71 14.66
C ARG A 245 1.29 8.94 13.85
N SER A 246 0.66 9.18 12.69
CA SER A 246 0.99 10.35 11.87
C SER A 246 -0.15 10.69 10.90
N PRO A 247 -0.40 11.99 10.63
CA PRO A 247 -1.48 12.42 9.75
C PRO A 247 -1.25 12.05 8.27
N ASN A 248 -0.02 11.78 7.85
CA ASN A 248 0.33 11.39 6.47
C ASN A 248 0.30 9.88 6.22
N ILE A 249 -0.06 9.07 7.21
CA ILE A 249 -0.19 7.62 7.03
C ILE A 249 -1.50 7.33 6.31
N LEU A 250 -1.38 6.57 5.20
CA LEU A 250 -2.50 6.00 4.45
C LEU A 250 -2.46 4.49 4.58
N LEU A 251 -3.53 3.88 5.07
CA LEU A 251 -3.60 2.45 5.31
C LEU A 251 -4.22 1.69 4.15
N ILE A 252 -3.66 0.53 3.88
CA ILE A 252 -4.11 -0.38 2.82
C ILE A 252 -4.27 -1.82 3.33
N PRO A 253 -5.04 -2.04 4.41
CA PRO A 253 -5.25 -3.40 4.90
C PRO A 253 -5.95 -4.25 3.84
N GLY A 254 -5.32 -5.38 3.48
CA GLY A 254 -5.82 -6.30 2.47
C GLY A 254 -6.60 -7.46 3.09
N THR A 255 -7.69 -7.85 2.43
CA THR A 255 -8.46 -9.04 2.78
C THR A 255 -9.26 -9.56 1.58
N SER A 256 -9.54 -10.85 1.56
CA SER A 256 -10.47 -11.50 0.64
C SER A 256 -11.84 -11.81 1.28
N SER A 257 -12.12 -11.25 2.47
CA SER A 257 -13.35 -11.47 3.23
C SER A 257 -14.10 -10.17 3.48
N VAL A 258 -15.38 -10.11 3.13
CA VAL A 258 -16.25 -8.95 3.42
C VAL A 258 -16.36 -8.69 4.93
N ALA A 259 -16.40 -9.74 5.76
CA ALA A 259 -16.44 -9.60 7.21
C ALA A 259 -15.18 -8.90 7.75
N HIS A 260 -14.00 -9.36 7.34
CA HIS A 260 -12.74 -8.74 7.73
C HIS A 260 -12.57 -7.33 7.15
N LEU A 261 -13.10 -7.06 5.94
CA LEU A 261 -13.11 -5.71 5.39
C LEU A 261 -13.89 -4.75 6.29
N ARG A 262 -15.10 -5.13 6.69
CA ARG A 262 -15.93 -4.32 7.60
C ARG A 262 -15.27 -4.12 8.96
N GLU A 263 -14.60 -5.15 9.47
CA GLU A 263 -13.81 -5.07 10.71
C GLU A 263 -12.67 -4.06 10.57
N ASN A 264 -11.89 -4.14 9.49
CA ASN A 264 -10.80 -3.21 9.23
C ASN A 264 -11.30 -1.76 9.08
N MET A 265 -12.40 -1.53 8.35
CA MET A 265 -12.98 -0.20 8.17
C MET A 265 -13.51 0.39 9.48
N ALA A 266 -13.98 -0.43 10.42
CA ALA A 266 -14.43 0.04 11.72
C ALA A 266 -13.29 0.61 12.60
N ALA A 267 -12.03 0.32 12.29
CA ALA A 267 -10.86 0.87 13.01
C ALA A 267 -10.77 2.39 12.94
N GLU A 268 -11.31 3.03 11.90
CA GLU A 268 -11.34 4.49 11.76
C GLU A 268 -12.10 5.19 12.91
N LYS A 269 -13.07 4.49 13.51
CA LYS A 269 -13.89 5.00 14.59
C LYS A 269 -13.27 4.80 15.98
N LEU A 270 -12.19 4.03 16.06
CA LEU A 270 -11.55 3.70 17.32
C LEU A 270 -10.55 4.80 17.69
N HIS A 271 -10.84 5.50 18.79
CA HIS A 271 -9.95 6.52 19.32
C HIS A 271 -9.17 5.95 20.51
N LEU A 272 -7.84 5.94 20.38
CA LEU A 272 -6.93 5.48 21.44
C LEU A 272 -6.50 6.68 22.30
N SER A 273 -6.59 6.55 23.63
CA SER A 273 -6.09 7.55 24.55
C SER A 273 -4.56 7.62 24.54
N GLU A 274 -3.99 8.72 25.05
CA GLU A 274 -2.53 8.88 25.15
C GLU A 274 -1.89 7.77 26.01
N GLU A 275 -2.57 7.30 27.05
CA GLU A 275 -2.12 6.17 27.89
C GLU A 275 -2.05 4.87 27.09
N VAL A 276 -3.08 4.59 26.29
CA VAL A 276 -3.14 3.42 25.42
C VAL A 276 -2.06 3.50 24.34
N LEU A 277 -1.88 4.66 23.70
CA LEU A 277 -0.82 4.87 22.70
C LEU A 277 0.56 4.62 23.31
N SER A 278 0.83 5.16 24.51
CA SER A 278 2.09 4.95 25.23
C SER A 278 2.34 3.46 25.55
N THR A 279 1.28 2.73 25.93
CA THR A 279 1.38 1.28 26.17
C THR A 279 1.71 0.53 24.90
N LEU A 280 1.03 0.83 23.80
CA LEU A 280 1.25 0.19 22.50
C LEU A 280 2.63 0.53 21.91
N ASP A 281 3.13 1.74 22.15
CA ASP A 281 4.48 2.16 21.74
C ASP A 281 5.60 1.35 22.43
N GLY A 282 5.29 0.68 23.52
CA GLY A 282 6.19 -0.25 24.19
C GLY A 282 6.42 -1.57 23.43
N ILE A 283 5.50 -2.00 22.58
CA ILE A 283 5.55 -3.32 21.90
C ILE A 283 6.79 -3.49 21.03
N SER A 284 7.25 -2.43 20.37
CA SER A 284 8.44 -2.48 19.50
C SER A 284 9.77 -2.61 20.25
N ARG A 285 9.74 -2.61 21.59
CA ARG A 285 10.93 -2.69 22.48
C ARG A 285 11.08 -4.06 23.14
N GLU A 286 10.12 -4.96 22.96
CA GLU A 286 10.17 -6.37 23.36
C GLU A 286 10.78 -7.25 22.26
#